data_0d4b909aea837da47933075e0ccd6945
#
_entry.id   0d4b909aea837da47933075e0ccd6945
#
_cell.length_a   1.000
_cell.length_b   1.000
_cell.length_c   1.000
_cell.angle_alpha   90.00
_cell.angle_beta   90.00
_cell.angle_gamma   90.00
#
_symmetry.space_group_name_H-M   'P 1'
#
loop_
_entity.id
_entity.type
_entity.pdbx_description
1 polymer ?
#
loop_
_entity_poly.entity_id
_entity_poly.type
_entity_poly.pdbx_seq_one_letter_code
_entity_poly.pdbx_strand_id
1 'polypeptide(L)'
;PFLKHRLTLKKLKFLIAVNSFKFTAVAYSYLAKLKTLIKANNKKKPSSPLEIYAPHGAFIIIGSLYFSKGENLDHPTFLYGEELFIAERAARLGMKVIYDDRYQVLHAEHITTSKMTSEFRAKTLKESLISFIKFYY
;
A
#
# COMPACT_ATOMS: atom_id res chain seq x y z
N PRO A 1 -6.04 4.62 4.88
CA PRO A 1 -4.93 5.35 4.25
C PRO A 1 -4.71 4.87 2.83
N PHE A 2 -4.29 5.77 1.94
CA PHE A 2 -4.00 5.50 0.53
C PHE A 2 -2.75 6.29 0.11
N LEU A 3 -2.13 5.92 -1.00
CA LEU A 3 -1.00 6.65 -1.58
C LEU A 3 -1.49 7.63 -2.63
N LYS A 4 -1.26 8.93 -2.41
CA LYS A 4 -1.60 9.97 -3.39
C LYS A 4 -0.70 9.94 -4.62
N HIS A 5 0.58 9.61 -4.43
CA HIS A 5 1.59 9.67 -5.48
C HIS A 5 2.38 8.37 -5.52
N ARG A 6 2.89 8.04 -6.71
CA ARG A 6 3.80 6.92 -6.93
C ARG A 6 5.03 7.04 -6.03
N LEU A 7 5.42 5.92 -5.42
CA LEU A 7 6.64 5.89 -4.62
C LEU A 7 7.86 6.01 -5.54
N THR A 8 8.80 6.87 -5.19
CA THR A 8 10.07 6.97 -5.92
C THR A 8 10.97 5.78 -5.59
N LEU A 9 11.86 5.42 -6.51
CA LEU A 9 12.87 4.38 -6.29
C LEU A 9 13.70 4.64 -5.02
N LYS A 10 14.07 5.91 -4.77
CA LYS A 10 14.78 6.33 -3.55
C LYS A 10 13.97 5.99 -2.29
N LYS A 11 12.66 6.26 -2.31
CA LYS A 11 11.77 5.95 -1.17
C LYS A 11 11.61 4.45 -0.97
N LEU A 12 11.48 3.69 -2.05
CA LEU A 12 11.40 2.22 -1.98
C LEU A 12 12.68 1.62 -1.39
N LYS A 13 13.85 2.02 -1.88
CA LYS A 13 15.15 1.59 -1.33
C LYS A 13 15.31 1.95 0.16
N PHE A 14 14.88 3.15 0.55
CA PHE A 14 14.86 3.54 1.95
C PHE A 14 13.96 2.62 2.81
N LEU A 15 12.75 2.32 2.35
CA LEU A 15 11.85 1.42 3.06
C LEU A 15 12.41 -0.01 3.16
N ILE A 16 13.10 -0.50 2.13
CA ILE A 16 13.79 -1.80 2.16
C ILE A 16 14.90 -1.77 3.23
N ALA A 17 15.72 -0.73 3.25
CA ALA A 17 16.79 -0.60 4.24
C ALA A 17 16.24 -0.57 5.68
N VAL A 18 15.19 0.21 5.92
CA VAL A 18 14.51 0.28 7.23
C VAL A 18 14.00 -1.10 7.67
N ASN A 19 13.41 -1.87 6.75
CA ASN A 19 12.85 -3.20 7.05
C ASN A 19 13.90 -4.32 6.99
N SER A 20 15.17 -4.00 6.76
CA SER A 20 16.25 -5.01 6.78
C SER A 20 16.72 -5.37 8.18
N PHE A 21 16.47 -4.52 9.16
CA PHE A 21 16.85 -4.74 10.55
C PHE A 21 15.63 -4.57 11.47
N LYS A 22 15.47 -5.50 12.41
CA LYS A 22 14.33 -5.51 13.35
C LYS A 22 14.16 -4.20 14.12
N PHE A 23 15.27 -3.69 14.66
CA PHE A 23 15.24 -2.46 15.47
C PHE A 23 14.83 -1.22 14.66
N THR A 24 15.36 -1.09 13.44
CA THR A 24 15.00 0.05 12.56
C THR A 24 13.54 -0.04 12.10
N ALA A 25 13.04 -1.23 11.80
CA ALA A 25 11.65 -1.44 11.42
C ALA A 25 10.68 -1.07 12.56
N VAL A 26 10.97 -1.50 13.79
CA VAL A 26 10.17 -1.18 14.98
C VAL A 26 10.22 0.31 15.27
N ALA A 27 11.40 0.92 15.30
CA ALA A 27 11.56 2.37 15.55
C ALA A 27 10.81 3.19 14.48
N TYR A 28 10.94 2.83 13.21
CA TYR A 28 10.25 3.51 12.12
C TYR A 28 8.72 3.40 12.24
N SER A 29 8.20 2.21 12.61
CA SER A 29 6.77 2.01 12.80
C SER A 29 6.23 2.87 13.95
N TYR A 30 7.00 3.02 15.02
CA TYR A 30 6.64 3.87 16.16
C TYR A 30 6.61 5.36 15.79
N LEU A 31 7.64 5.83 15.10
CA LEU A 31 7.70 7.21 14.60
C LEU A 31 6.58 7.51 13.58
N ALA A 32 6.25 6.53 12.72
CA ALA A 32 5.14 6.67 11.78
C ALA A 32 3.78 6.79 12.51
N LYS A 33 3.56 6.00 13.57
CA LYS A 33 2.36 6.12 14.43
C LYS A 33 2.29 7.46 15.14
N LEU A 34 3.38 7.93 15.76
CA LEU A 34 3.42 9.26 16.39
C LEU A 34 3.10 10.37 15.40
N LYS A 35 3.68 10.30 14.20
CA LYS A 35 3.42 11.27 13.13
C LYS A 35 1.95 11.27 12.66
N THR A 36 1.30 10.11 12.66
CA THR A 36 -0.14 10.00 12.36
C THR A 36 -1.00 10.58 13.46
N LEU A 37 -0.67 10.38 14.72
CA LEU A 37 -1.40 10.95 15.87
C LEU A 37 -1.31 12.48 15.88
N ILE A 38 -0.12 13.05 15.65
CA ILE A 38 0.07 14.51 15.58
C ILE A 38 -0.68 15.11 14.39
N LYS A 39 -0.72 14.42 13.25
CA LYS A 39 -1.45 14.87 12.05
C LYS A 39 -2.96 14.65 12.11
N ALA A 40 -3.47 13.76 12.95
CA ALA A 40 -4.90 13.46 13.03
C ALA A 40 -5.74 14.66 13.43
N ASN A 41 -5.21 15.54 14.31
CA ASN A 41 -5.90 16.74 14.79
C ASN A 41 -6.09 17.83 13.72
N ASN A 42 -5.43 17.74 12.55
CA ASN A 42 -5.44 18.79 11.53
C ASN A 42 -5.85 18.31 10.12
N LYS A 43 -6.32 17.08 9.96
CA LYS A 43 -6.70 16.58 8.63
C LYS A 43 -8.14 16.95 8.29
N LYS A 44 -8.32 17.95 7.41
CA LYS A 44 -9.53 18.03 6.60
C LYS A 44 -9.66 16.72 5.80
N LYS A 45 -10.84 16.10 5.82
CA LYS A 45 -11.12 14.97 4.92
C LYS A 45 -10.78 15.40 3.48
N PRO A 46 -10.09 14.56 2.69
CA PRO A 46 -9.88 14.90 1.30
C PRO A 46 -11.24 15.03 0.60
N SER A 47 -11.34 15.95 -0.35
CA SER A 47 -12.52 16.03 -1.22
C SER A 47 -12.67 14.71 -1.98
N SER A 48 -13.88 14.18 -2.01
CA SER A 48 -14.22 12.94 -2.69
C SER A 48 -15.14 13.24 -3.89
N PRO A 49 -15.01 12.57 -5.03
CA PRO A 49 -13.98 11.57 -5.38
C PRO A 49 -12.60 12.20 -5.61
N LEU A 50 -11.53 11.47 -5.31
CA LEU A 50 -10.15 11.91 -5.45
C LEU A 50 -9.32 10.90 -6.23
N GLU A 51 -8.64 11.33 -7.29
CA GLU A 51 -7.65 10.50 -7.97
C GLU A 51 -6.43 10.28 -7.07
N ILE A 52 -6.04 9.02 -6.93
CA ILE A 52 -4.94 8.57 -6.09
C ILE A 52 -4.03 7.63 -6.89
N TYR A 53 -2.82 7.38 -6.40
CA TYR A 53 -1.94 6.41 -7.05
C TYR A 53 -2.31 4.97 -6.69
N ALA A 54 -2.40 4.64 -5.40
CA ALA A 54 -2.71 3.28 -4.96
C ALA A 54 -3.72 3.29 -3.80
N PRO A 55 -4.69 2.36 -3.81
CA PRO A 55 -5.69 2.23 -2.74
C PRO A 55 -5.06 1.64 -1.47
N HIS A 56 -5.88 1.43 -0.46
CA HIS A 56 -5.54 0.59 0.68
C HIS A 56 -6.05 -0.83 0.44
N GLY A 57 -5.22 -1.83 0.69
CA GLY A 57 -5.50 -3.24 0.39
C GLY A 57 -6.72 -3.84 1.11
N ALA A 58 -7.29 -3.15 2.12
CA ALA A 58 -8.44 -3.66 2.87
C ALA A 58 -9.74 -3.75 2.05
N PHE A 59 -9.91 -2.86 1.07
CA PHE A 59 -11.07 -2.85 0.19
C PHE A 59 -10.78 -2.15 -1.13
N ILE A 60 -10.94 -2.89 -2.22
CA ILE A 60 -10.71 -2.41 -3.58
C ILE A 60 -11.84 -2.91 -4.47
N ILE A 61 -12.46 -2.01 -5.23
CA ILE A 61 -13.38 -2.37 -6.30
C ILE A 61 -12.62 -2.22 -7.62
N ILE A 62 -12.61 -3.29 -8.42
CA ILE A 62 -11.92 -3.32 -9.70
C ILE A 62 -12.95 -3.45 -10.82
N GLY A 63 -12.93 -2.50 -11.74
CA GLY A 63 -13.85 -2.51 -12.89
C GLY A 63 -13.51 -3.64 -13.87
N SER A 64 -14.53 -4.19 -14.54
CA SER A 64 -14.39 -5.29 -15.51
C SER A 64 -13.41 -4.98 -16.65
N LEU A 65 -13.26 -3.71 -17.00
CA LEU A 65 -12.31 -3.26 -18.04
C LEU A 65 -10.84 -3.67 -17.70
N TYR A 66 -10.47 -3.70 -16.43
CA TYR A 66 -9.14 -4.14 -15.98
C TYR A 66 -8.87 -5.58 -16.45
N PHE A 67 -9.81 -6.47 -16.22
CA PHE A 67 -9.70 -7.88 -16.59
C PHE A 67 -9.87 -8.11 -18.10
N SER A 68 -10.75 -7.37 -18.76
CA SER A 68 -10.94 -7.48 -20.21
C SER A 68 -9.73 -7.00 -21.03
N LYS A 69 -8.85 -6.20 -20.42
CA LYS A 69 -7.54 -5.80 -20.98
C LYS A 69 -6.44 -6.83 -20.74
N GLY A 70 -6.77 -8.00 -20.19
CA GLY A 70 -5.85 -9.12 -19.96
C GLY A 70 -5.10 -9.07 -18.63
N GLU A 71 -5.41 -8.11 -17.76
CA GLU A 71 -4.79 -8.06 -16.43
C GLU A 71 -5.47 -9.01 -15.45
N ASN A 72 -4.73 -9.42 -14.44
CA ASN A 72 -5.18 -10.28 -13.36
C ASN A 72 -4.73 -9.72 -11.99
N LEU A 73 -5.02 -10.43 -10.92
CA LEU A 73 -4.62 -10.06 -9.56
C LEU A 73 -3.36 -10.79 -9.08
N ASP A 74 -2.76 -11.62 -9.92
CA ASP A 74 -1.56 -12.35 -9.56
C ASP A 74 -0.38 -11.42 -9.31
N HIS A 75 0.31 -11.63 -8.22
CA HIS A 75 1.52 -10.89 -7.86
C HIS A 75 2.51 -11.82 -7.15
N PRO A 76 3.82 -11.56 -7.27
CA PRO A 76 4.86 -12.47 -6.80
C PRO A 76 5.13 -12.35 -5.29
N THR A 77 4.24 -11.72 -4.53
CA THR A 77 4.43 -11.48 -3.10
C THR A 77 3.37 -12.21 -2.29
N PHE A 78 3.78 -12.76 -1.15
CA PHE A 78 2.87 -13.50 -0.28
C PHE A 78 1.91 -12.57 0.49
N LEU A 79 2.41 -11.41 0.93
CA LEU A 79 1.66 -10.47 1.76
C LEU A 79 2.23 -9.06 1.55
N TYR A 80 1.39 -8.03 1.61
CA TYR A 80 1.71 -6.62 1.39
C TYR A 80 2.16 -6.27 -0.04
N GLY A 81 1.71 -5.15 -0.54
CA GLY A 81 2.13 -4.57 -1.81
C GLY A 81 1.25 -4.94 -2.99
N GLU A 82 0.28 -5.83 -2.82
CA GLU A 82 -0.71 -6.17 -3.84
C GLU A 82 -1.36 -4.92 -4.45
N GLU A 83 -1.66 -3.94 -3.63
CA GLU A 83 -2.24 -2.67 -4.06
C GLU A 83 -1.31 -1.86 -4.97
N LEU A 84 0.02 -2.00 -4.79
CA LEU A 84 1.01 -1.35 -5.65
C LEU A 84 1.06 -2.02 -7.03
N PHE A 85 1.00 -3.35 -7.10
CA PHE A 85 0.96 -4.09 -8.36
C PHE A 85 -0.30 -3.77 -9.15
N ILE A 86 -1.47 -3.76 -8.49
CA ILE A 86 -2.74 -3.37 -9.12
C ILE A 86 -2.67 -1.93 -9.65
N ALA A 87 -2.13 -1.00 -8.87
CA ALA A 87 -2.00 0.40 -9.26
C ALA A 87 -1.09 0.59 -10.49
N GLU A 88 0.06 -0.08 -10.54
CA GLU A 88 0.97 0.00 -11.69
C GLU A 88 0.35 -0.59 -12.96
N ARG A 89 -0.36 -1.71 -12.85
CA ARG A 89 -1.08 -2.31 -13.97
C ARG A 89 -2.19 -1.38 -14.47
N ALA A 90 -2.99 -0.84 -13.55
CA ALA A 90 -4.02 0.15 -13.90
C ALA A 90 -3.42 1.36 -14.62
N ALA A 91 -2.31 1.90 -14.12
CA ALA A 91 -1.61 3.03 -14.75
C ALA A 91 -1.12 2.71 -16.16
N ARG A 92 -0.56 1.50 -16.40
CA ARG A 92 -0.14 1.04 -17.73
C ARG A 92 -1.30 0.93 -18.71
N LEU A 93 -2.49 0.63 -18.23
CA LEU A 93 -3.71 0.59 -19.03
C LEU A 93 -4.35 1.97 -19.26
N GLY A 94 -3.76 3.05 -18.71
CA GLY A 94 -4.36 4.38 -18.72
C GLY A 94 -5.59 4.52 -17.82
N MET A 95 -5.79 3.57 -16.88
CA MET A 95 -6.90 3.59 -15.93
C MET A 95 -6.56 4.45 -14.71
N LYS A 96 -7.58 5.05 -14.12
CA LYS A 96 -7.46 5.86 -12.90
C LYS A 96 -7.85 5.05 -11.67
N VAL A 97 -7.12 5.25 -10.59
CA VAL A 97 -7.50 4.77 -9.27
C VAL A 97 -8.18 5.91 -8.51
N ILE A 98 -9.41 5.69 -8.06
CA ILE A 98 -10.23 6.72 -7.43
C ILE A 98 -10.51 6.32 -5.98
N TYR A 99 -10.22 7.23 -5.05
CA TYR A 99 -10.75 7.15 -3.69
C TYR A 99 -12.13 7.81 -3.67
N ASP A 100 -13.13 7.08 -3.17
CA ASP A 100 -14.51 7.54 -3.06
C ASP A 100 -15.05 7.20 -1.66
N ASP A 101 -15.33 8.22 -0.85
CA ASP A 101 -15.78 8.05 0.53
C ASP A 101 -17.26 7.70 0.67
N ARG A 102 -17.99 7.65 -0.44
CA ARG A 102 -19.37 7.10 -0.47
C ARG A 102 -19.37 5.59 -0.19
N TYR A 103 -18.27 4.90 -0.54
CA TYR A 103 -18.10 3.48 -0.24
C TYR A 103 -17.39 3.32 1.11
N GLN A 104 -18.10 2.83 2.10
CA GLN A 104 -17.57 2.63 3.45
C GLN A 104 -17.66 1.17 3.83
N VAL A 105 -16.58 0.64 4.38
CA VAL A 105 -16.49 -0.75 4.84
C VAL A 105 -16.01 -0.77 6.29
N LEU A 106 -16.70 -1.53 7.11
CA LEU A 106 -16.21 -1.86 8.44
C LEU A 106 -15.15 -2.95 8.32
N HIS A 107 -13.92 -2.59 8.60
CA HIS A 107 -12.78 -3.51 8.57
C HIS A 107 -12.27 -3.77 9.98
N ALA A 108 -12.40 -5.01 10.42
CA ALA A 108 -11.82 -5.45 11.69
C ALA A 108 -10.30 -5.60 11.52
N GLU A 109 -9.58 -4.49 11.73
CA GLU A 109 -8.14 -4.46 11.59
C GLU A 109 -7.45 -5.50 12.49
N HIS A 110 -6.39 -6.08 11.99
CA HIS A 110 -5.45 -6.91 12.74
C HIS A 110 -5.91 -8.32 13.18
N ILE A 111 -7.09 -8.82 12.85
CA ILE A 111 -7.49 -10.17 13.26
C ILE A 111 -6.49 -11.22 12.76
N THR A 112 -6.06 -11.13 11.51
CA THR A 112 -5.12 -12.08 10.91
C THR A 112 -3.66 -11.70 11.18
N THR A 113 -3.33 -10.41 11.08
CA THR A 113 -1.93 -9.96 11.16
C THR A 113 -1.44 -9.66 12.58
N SER A 114 -2.35 -9.56 13.58
CA SER A 114 -1.96 -9.36 14.99
C SER A 114 -1.12 -10.51 15.54
N LYS A 115 -1.34 -11.72 15.05
CA LYS A 115 -0.59 -12.92 15.45
C LYS A 115 0.81 -13.01 14.82
N MET A 116 1.11 -12.15 13.84
CA MET A 116 2.40 -12.14 13.15
C MET A 116 3.43 -11.34 13.95
N THR A 117 4.64 -11.86 14.06
CA THR A 117 5.76 -11.15 14.69
C THR A 117 6.12 -9.90 13.88
N SER A 118 6.68 -8.89 14.55
CA SER A 118 7.18 -7.68 13.89
C SER A 118 8.28 -8.00 12.86
N GLU A 119 9.08 -9.02 13.13
CA GLU A 119 10.14 -9.50 12.26
C GLU A 119 9.59 -10.12 10.98
N PHE A 120 8.60 -11.00 11.09
CA PHE A 120 7.92 -11.58 9.93
C PHE A 120 7.30 -10.50 9.04
N ARG A 121 6.61 -9.52 9.65
CA ARG A 121 6.02 -8.40 8.89
C ARG A 121 7.07 -7.57 8.17
N ALA A 122 8.18 -7.24 8.83
CA ALA A 122 9.27 -6.47 8.22
C ALA A 122 9.93 -7.25 7.06
N LYS A 123 10.19 -8.55 7.26
CA LYS A 123 10.73 -9.44 6.22
C LYS A 123 9.81 -9.47 4.99
N THR A 124 8.54 -9.76 5.18
CA THR A 124 7.57 -9.89 4.09
C THR A 124 7.37 -8.57 3.34
N LEU A 125 7.27 -7.45 4.05
CA LEU A 125 7.20 -6.13 3.42
C LEU A 125 8.46 -5.81 2.60
N LYS A 126 9.64 -6.13 3.12
CA LYS A 126 10.91 -5.97 2.39
C LYS A 126 10.92 -6.78 1.11
N GLU A 127 10.54 -8.05 1.16
CA GLU A 127 10.47 -8.95 -0.01
C GLU A 127 9.49 -8.42 -1.07
N SER A 128 8.34 -7.93 -0.64
CA SER A 128 7.36 -7.27 -1.50
C SER A 128 7.93 -6.05 -2.22
N LEU A 129 8.61 -5.17 -1.48
CA LEU A 129 9.20 -3.97 -2.06
C LEU A 129 10.35 -4.29 -3.03
N ILE A 130 11.14 -5.32 -2.75
CA ILE A 130 12.19 -5.80 -3.68
C ILE A 130 11.56 -6.32 -4.96
N SER A 131 10.53 -7.16 -4.85
CA SER A 131 9.79 -7.67 -6.00
C SER A 131 9.18 -6.53 -6.82
N PHE A 132 8.56 -5.57 -6.16
CA PHE A 132 7.98 -4.40 -6.83
C PHE A 132 9.02 -3.59 -7.61
N ILE A 133 10.21 -3.35 -7.04
CA ILE A 133 11.32 -2.67 -7.75
C ILE A 133 11.74 -3.48 -8.97
N LYS A 134 11.92 -4.79 -8.83
CA LYS A 134 12.32 -5.68 -9.92
C LYS A 134 11.38 -5.64 -11.12
N PHE A 135 10.07 -5.48 -10.88
CA PHE A 135 9.06 -5.48 -11.94
C PHE A 135 8.82 -4.11 -12.59
N TYR A 136 9.03 -3.01 -11.86
CA TYR A 136 8.55 -1.70 -12.28
C TYR A 136 9.60 -0.60 -12.32
N TYR A 137 10.84 -0.88 -11.92
CA TYR A 137 12.00 0.01 -11.93
C TYR A 137 13.23 -0.65 -12.54
#